data_95fd175404f30bdf5b8c0c06640db79f
#
_entry.id   95fd175404f30bdf5b8c0c06640db79f
#
_cell.length_a   1.000
_cell.length_b   1.000
_cell.length_c   1.000
_cell.angle_alpha   90.00
_cell.angle_beta   90.00
_cell.angle_gamma   90.00
#
_symmetry.space_group_name_H-M   'P 1'
#
loop_
_entity.id
_entity.type
_entity.pdbx_description
1 polymer ?
#
loop_
_entity_poly.entity_id
_entity_poly.type
_entity_poly.pdbx_seq_one_letter_code
_entity_poly.pdbx_strand_id
1 'polypeptide(L)'
;MSSHDLATPFHHVASLQCTRSRTHACTLLALCTLSAIGHAQAGNSGNLSLTSDYVFRGISQNNQHPALQAGIEQAADNGLYVGAWGSNVSWLADTSSSAAPISSSLELDAYAGWRGTLSPTVSVDVGAQYYAYPGHFPSGFNRADTLELYAGVTLAASKRVNLSAKYSLATTDLFGYADSHGSGYLDLSATFTVDEHWSLAAHAGQQWISHNTAFAYRDWKLGITRGYSNGVALGLAYTGTDADNALYTNPYGHTLARDTVALTLSKAF
;
A
#
# COMPACT_ATOMS: atom_id res chain seq x y z
N MET A 1 -79.19 24.99 -29.55
CA MET A 1 -78.95 23.56 -29.56
C MET A 1 -77.42 23.36 -29.42
N SER A 2 -77.02 23.36 -28.29
CA SER A 2 -76.25 22.52 -27.40
C SER A 2 -75.26 21.63 -28.04
N SER A 3 -73.94 21.87 -27.83
CA SER A 3 -72.94 20.88 -27.77
C SER A 3 -71.87 21.28 -26.74
N HIS A 4 -71.69 20.40 -25.76
CA HIS A 4 -70.81 20.53 -24.64
C HIS A 4 -69.38 20.22 -25.04
N ASP A 5 -68.47 21.14 -24.74
CA ASP A 5 -67.05 20.91 -24.73
C ASP A 5 -66.60 20.38 -23.38
N LEU A 6 -66.04 19.18 -23.35
CA LEU A 6 -65.32 18.58 -22.21
C LEU A 6 -63.86 18.83 -22.34
N ALA A 7 -63.32 19.72 -21.51
CA ALA A 7 -61.89 19.95 -21.35
C ALA A 7 -61.29 18.85 -20.49
N THR A 8 -60.29 18.15 -21.01
CA THR A 8 -59.43 17.26 -20.24
C THR A 8 -58.24 18.05 -19.67
N PRO A 9 -57.86 17.84 -18.39
CA PRO A 9 -56.72 18.52 -17.81
C PRO A 9 -55.41 17.80 -18.18
N PHE A 10 -54.46 18.58 -18.67
CA PHE A 10 -53.06 18.16 -18.90
C PHE A 10 -52.38 17.88 -17.56
N HIS A 11 -51.96 16.64 -17.34
CA HIS A 11 -51.03 16.30 -16.29
C HIS A 11 -49.62 16.75 -16.69
N HIS A 12 -49.10 17.77 -16.01
CA HIS A 12 -47.70 18.08 -15.98
C HIS A 12 -46.95 16.96 -15.22
N VAL A 13 -46.27 16.11 -15.95
CA VAL A 13 -45.24 15.24 -15.37
C VAL A 13 -43.98 16.10 -15.15
N ALA A 14 -43.78 16.52 -13.91
CA ALA A 14 -42.52 17.12 -13.49
C ALA A 14 -41.40 16.07 -13.60
N SER A 15 -40.55 16.19 -14.59
CA SER A 15 -39.32 15.44 -14.66
C SER A 15 -38.41 15.91 -13.52
N LEU A 16 -38.29 15.13 -12.47
CA LEU A 16 -37.26 15.27 -11.47
C LEU A 16 -35.91 14.94 -12.16
N GLN A 17 -35.23 15.98 -12.58
CA GLN A 17 -33.82 15.87 -12.91
C GLN A 17 -33.04 15.56 -11.61
N CYS A 18 -32.67 14.28 -11.46
CA CYS A 18 -31.74 13.84 -10.45
C CYS A 18 -30.38 14.46 -10.80
N THR A 19 -30.09 15.60 -10.19
CA THR A 19 -28.73 16.15 -10.18
C THR A 19 -27.82 15.17 -9.44
N ARG A 20 -27.06 14.39 -10.19
CA ARG A 20 -25.96 13.57 -9.64
C ARG A 20 -24.96 14.54 -9.00
N SER A 21 -25.07 14.69 -7.69
CA SER A 21 -24.02 15.25 -6.86
C SER A 21 -22.80 14.33 -7.03
N ARG A 22 -21.79 14.81 -7.73
CA ARG A 22 -20.45 14.18 -7.77
C ARG A 22 -19.84 14.42 -6.40
N THR A 23 -20.13 13.56 -5.44
CA THR A 23 -19.31 13.42 -4.25
C THR A 23 -17.96 12.85 -4.72
N HIS A 24 -16.99 13.72 -4.89
CA HIS A 24 -15.59 13.32 -5.02
C HIS A 24 -15.19 12.71 -3.68
N ALA A 25 -15.30 11.38 -3.57
CA ALA A 25 -14.63 10.65 -2.53
C ALA A 25 -13.13 10.84 -2.78
N CYS A 26 -12.51 11.81 -2.10
CA CYS A 26 -11.06 11.91 -2.00
C CYS A 26 -10.58 10.65 -1.28
N THR A 27 -10.20 9.62 -2.04
CA THR A 27 -9.49 8.47 -1.51
C THR A 27 -8.10 8.98 -1.12
N LEU A 28 -7.94 9.34 0.15
CA LEU A 28 -6.64 9.63 0.75
C LEU A 28 -5.83 8.33 0.70
N LEU A 29 -4.95 8.20 -0.29
CA LEU A 29 -3.93 7.16 -0.30
C LEU A 29 -2.97 7.47 0.86
N ALA A 30 -3.25 6.86 2.00
CA ALA A 30 -2.26 6.80 3.08
C ALA A 30 -1.07 6.00 2.57
N LEU A 31 0.10 6.63 2.62
CA LEU A 31 1.40 6.02 2.31
C LEU A 31 1.68 4.87 3.28
N CYS A 32 1.33 3.75 2.88
CA CYS A 32 1.79 2.40 3.18
C CYS A 32 0.83 1.50 2.43
N THR A 33 1.31 0.52 1.76
CA THR A 33 0.66 -0.61 1.13
C THR A 33 -0.69 -1.11 1.74
N LEU A 34 -1.40 -0.22 2.41
CA LEU A 34 -2.78 -0.33 2.82
C LEU A 34 -3.61 0.34 1.74
N SER A 35 -4.00 -0.45 0.76
CA SER A 35 -5.14 -0.09 -0.07
C SER A 35 -6.27 0.33 0.86
N ALA A 36 -6.53 1.64 0.98
CA ALA A 36 -7.82 2.06 1.49
C ALA A 36 -8.84 1.36 0.59
N ILE A 37 -9.49 0.33 1.10
CA ILE A 37 -10.50 -0.42 0.37
C ILE A 37 -11.70 0.53 0.24
N GLY A 38 -11.59 1.49 -0.69
CA GLY A 38 -12.72 2.13 -1.32
C GLY A 38 -13.44 1.05 -2.12
N HIS A 39 -14.73 1.14 -2.26
CA HIS A 39 -15.50 0.29 -3.16
C HIS A 39 -14.76 0.25 -4.50
N ALA A 40 -14.53 -0.96 -5.04
CA ALA A 40 -13.88 -1.15 -6.33
C ALA A 40 -14.65 -0.33 -7.38
N GLN A 41 -14.18 0.87 -7.64
CA GLN A 41 -14.66 1.66 -8.76
C GLN A 41 -13.77 1.29 -9.93
N ALA A 42 -14.36 0.73 -10.97
CA ALA A 42 -13.62 0.46 -12.19
C ALA A 42 -12.95 1.74 -12.69
N GLY A 43 -11.71 1.61 -13.08
CA GLY A 43 -10.93 2.72 -13.59
C GLY A 43 -9.43 2.52 -13.47
N ASN A 44 -8.72 3.47 -14.03
CA ASN A 44 -7.28 3.59 -13.87
C ASN A 44 -6.99 4.58 -12.74
N SER A 45 -6.05 4.25 -11.91
CA SER A 45 -5.51 5.14 -10.90
C SER A 45 -3.99 5.12 -10.93
N GLY A 46 -3.39 6.19 -10.46
CA GLY A 46 -1.95 6.29 -10.36
C GLY A 46 -1.54 7.14 -9.18
N ASN A 47 -0.32 6.95 -8.74
CA ASN A 47 0.29 7.79 -7.72
C ASN A 47 1.76 8.07 -8.05
N LEU A 48 2.23 9.20 -7.56
CA LEU A 48 3.63 9.58 -7.53
C LEU A 48 3.93 10.10 -6.13
N SER A 49 5.04 9.67 -5.52
CA SER A 49 5.44 10.16 -4.21
C SER A 49 6.94 10.37 -4.07
N LEU A 50 7.30 11.33 -3.24
CA LEU A 50 8.66 11.57 -2.77
C LEU A 50 8.64 11.44 -1.26
N THR A 51 9.39 10.49 -0.72
CA THR A 51 9.54 10.28 0.72
C THR A 51 10.97 10.55 1.15
N SER A 52 11.16 11.04 2.37
CA SER A 52 12.50 11.24 2.94
C SER A 52 13.19 9.92 3.30
N ASP A 53 12.42 8.84 3.49
CA ASP A 53 12.89 7.48 3.72
C ASP A 53 11.81 6.49 3.25
N TYR A 54 12.21 5.49 2.48
CA TYR A 54 11.33 4.38 2.13
C TYR A 54 11.46 3.29 3.19
N VAL A 55 10.47 3.20 4.08
CA VAL A 55 10.42 2.19 5.15
C VAL A 55 9.37 1.14 4.79
N PHE A 56 9.82 -0.11 4.61
CA PHE A 56 8.98 -1.28 4.32
C PHE A 56 9.01 -2.23 5.51
N ARG A 57 7.86 -2.54 6.10
CA ARG A 57 7.73 -3.41 7.28
C ARG A 57 8.76 -3.05 8.37
N GLY A 58 8.88 -1.76 8.70
CA GLY A 58 9.80 -1.28 9.74
C GLY A 58 11.27 -1.13 9.33
N ILE A 59 11.67 -1.57 8.14
CA ILE A 59 13.07 -1.57 7.68
C ILE A 59 13.26 -0.55 6.55
N SER A 60 14.25 0.34 6.68
CA SER A 60 14.61 1.30 5.62
C SER A 60 15.16 0.58 4.40
N GLN A 61 14.63 0.88 3.22
CA GLN A 61 15.01 0.27 1.95
C GLN A 61 16.09 1.05 1.20
N ASN A 62 16.35 2.28 1.62
CA ASN A 62 17.29 3.19 0.96
C ASN A 62 18.21 3.94 1.92
N ASN A 63 18.52 3.30 3.05
CA ASN A 63 19.53 3.79 4.02
C ASN A 63 19.21 5.20 4.53
N GLN A 64 17.93 5.48 4.83
CA GLN A 64 17.37 6.76 5.28
C GLN A 64 17.61 7.93 4.28
N HIS A 65 17.75 7.64 3.00
CA HIS A 65 17.81 8.65 1.94
C HIS A 65 16.46 8.80 1.23
N PRO A 66 16.22 9.90 0.49
CA PRO A 66 14.98 10.11 -0.22
C PRO A 66 14.72 9.04 -1.29
N ALA A 67 13.45 8.64 -1.41
CA ALA A 67 12.97 7.74 -2.45
C ALA A 67 11.87 8.40 -3.28
N LEU A 68 11.97 8.21 -4.61
CA LEU A 68 10.92 8.51 -5.57
C LEU A 68 10.15 7.22 -5.87
N GLN A 69 8.84 7.28 -5.72
CA GLN A 69 7.96 6.12 -5.85
C GLN A 69 6.84 6.44 -6.82
N ALA A 70 6.46 5.47 -7.65
CA ALA A 70 5.36 5.61 -8.59
C ALA A 70 4.57 4.30 -8.68
N GLY A 71 3.25 4.41 -8.86
CA GLY A 71 2.39 3.25 -9.04
C GLY A 71 1.23 3.53 -9.98
N ILE A 72 0.75 2.49 -10.64
CA ILE A 72 -0.44 2.49 -11.48
C ILE A 72 -1.27 1.25 -11.17
N GLU A 73 -2.59 1.38 -11.20
CA GLU A 73 -3.51 0.27 -11.02
C GLU A 73 -4.69 0.42 -11.98
N GLN A 74 -5.12 -0.69 -12.55
CA GLN A 74 -6.37 -0.82 -13.28
C GLN A 74 -7.29 -1.76 -12.52
N ALA A 75 -8.49 -1.29 -12.21
CA ALA A 75 -9.54 -2.08 -11.57
C ALA A 75 -10.75 -2.23 -12.49
N ALA A 76 -11.40 -3.39 -12.45
CA ALA A 76 -12.62 -3.71 -13.17
C ALA A 76 -13.85 -3.70 -12.24
N ASP A 77 -15.06 -3.51 -12.82
CA ASP A 77 -16.32 -3.49 -12.05
C ASP A 77 -16.59 -4.78 -11.25
N ASN A 78 -16.03 -5.90 -11.67
CA ASN A 78 -16.17 -7.18 -10.99
C ASN A 78 -15.20 -7.38 -9.82
N GLY A 79 -14.40 -6.34 -9.48
CA GLY A 79 -13.46 -6.36 -8.38
C GLY A 79 -12.05 -6.87 -8.74
N LEU A 80 -11.83 -7.38 -9.93
CA LEU A 80 -10.47 -7.74 -10.38
C LEU A 80 -9.62 -6.48 -10.56
N TYR A 81 -8.34 -6.57 -10.21
CA TYR A 81 -7.38 -5.49 -10.43
C TYR A 81 -6.00 -6.04 -10.78
N VAL A 82 -5.23 -5.22 -11.46
CA VAL A 82 -3.82 -5.43 -11.75
C VAL A 82 -3.09 -4.11 -11.62
N GLY A 83 -1.88 -4.14 -11.10
CA GLY A 83 -1.09 -2.93 -10.96
C GLY A 83 0.40 -3.20 -10.99
N ALA A 84 1.14 -2.10 -11.05
CA ALA A 84 2.59 -2.07 -10.93
C ALA A 84 3.02 -0.89 -10.08
N TRP A 85 4.12 -1.06 -9.38
CA TRP A 85 4.72 -0.03 -8.54
C TRP A 85 6.24 -0.10 -8.63
N GLY A 86 6.93 0.97 -8.29
CA GLY A 86 8.38 0.97 -8.22
C GLY A 86 8.95 2.09 -7.37
N SER A 87 10.15 1.87 -6.87
CA SER A 87 10.92 2.80 -6.03
C SER A 87 12.42 2.60 -6.23
N ASN A 88 13.19 3.67 -6.08
CA ASN A 88 14.60 3.47 -5.84
C ASN A 88 14.83 2.89 -4.45
N VAL A 89 15.80 1.97 -4.37
CA VAL A 89 16.28 1.32 -3.14
C VAL A 89 17.80 1.29 -3.12
N SER A 90 18.40 1.11 -1.96
CA SER A 90 19.88 0.98 -1.86
C SER A 90 20.32 -0.27 -1.12
N TRP A 91 19.46 -0.88 -0.31
CA TRP A 91 19.83 -1.95 0.62
C TRP A 91 20.59 -3.13 -0.02
N LEU A 92 20.29 -3.49 -1.28
CA LEU A 92 21.04 -4.51 -2.03
C LEU A 92 22.38 -3.98 -2.53
N ALA A 93 22.38 -2.81 -3.17
CA ALA A 93 23.61 -2.19 -3.68
C ALA A 93 24.57 -1.82 -2.55
N ASP A 94 24.07 -1.48 -1.35
CA ASP A 94 24.88 -1.21 -0.16
C ASP A 94 25.66 -2.43 0.33
N THR A 95 25.28 -3.65 -0.05
CA THR A 95 26.03 -4.88 0.25
C THR A 95 27.10 -5.20 -0.80
N SER A 96 27.22 -4.39 -1.86
CA SER A 96 28.19 -4.58 -2.94
C SER A 96 29.63 -4.47 -2.45
N SER A 97 30.50 -5.33 -2.99
CA SER A 97 31.95 -5.27 -2.75
C SER A 97 32.72 -5.52 -4.06
N SER A 98 34.02 -5.23 -4.06
CA SER A 98 34.84 -5.51 -5.23
C SER A 98 34.93 -7.01 -5.58
N ALA A 99 34.78 -7.90 -4.59
CA ALA A 99 34.74 -9.35 -4.76
C ALA A 99 33.37 -9.88 -5.17
N ALA A 100 32.28 -9.18 -4.80
CA ALA A 100 30.91 -9.57 -5.05
C ALA A 100 30.08 -8.34 -5.44
N PRO A 101 30.21 -7.83 -6.69
CA PRO A 101 29.56 -6.59 -7.12
C PRO A 101 28.05 -6.79 -7.29
N ILE A 102 27.26 -5.87 -6.71
CA ILE A 102 25.80 -5.80 -6.83
C ILE A 102 25.43 -4.40 -7.32
N SER A 103 24.58 -4.31 -8.36
CA SER A 103 24.13 -3.02 -8.91
C SER A 103 22.62 -2.80 -8.82
N SER A 104 21.90 -3.62 -8.03
CA SER A 104 20.45 -3.48 -7.87
C SER A 104 20.12 -2.28 -6.99
N SER A 105 19.49 -1.27 -7.58
CA SER A 105 19.09 -0.02 -6.91
C SER A 105 17.64 0.38 -7.21
N LEU A 106 16.85 -0.55 -7.74
CA LEU A 106 15.46 -0.37 -8.10
C LEU A 106 14.65 -1.57 -7.61
N GLU A 107 13.48 -1.29 -7.05
CA GLU A 107 12.42 -2.25 -6.78
C GLU A 107 11.29 -2.03 -7.75
N LEU A 108 10.81 -3.10 -8.37
CA LEU A 108 9.66 -3.11 -9.27
C LEU A 108 8.70 -4.20 -8.82
N ASP A 109 7.47 -3.80 -8.53
CA ASP A 109 6.41 -4.70 -8.11
C ASP A 109 5.37 -4.85 -9.20
N ALA A 110 4.89 -6.07 -9.39
CA ALA A 110 3.70 -6.38 -10.15
C ALA A 110 2.72 -7.09 -9.24
N TYR A 111 1.46 -6.67 -9.24
CA TYR A 111 0.45 -7.30 -8.41
C TYR A 111 -0.87 -7.44 -9.14
N ALA A 112 -1.65 -8.46 -8.74
CA ALA A 112 -3.00 -8.67 -9.22
C ALA A 112 -3.84 -9.34 -8.13
N GLY A 113 -5.15 -9.08 -8.15
CA GLY A 113 -6.03 -9.63 -7.14
C GLY A 113 -7.50 -9.38 -7.42
N TRP A 114 -8.28 -9.65 -6.39
CA TRP A 114 -9.71 -9.38 -6.37
C TRP A 114 -10.10 -8.72 -5.04
N ARG A 115 -10.82 -7.61 -5.14
CA ARG A 115 -11.44 -6.90 -4.02
C ARG A 115 -12.94 -7.05 -4.07
N GLY A 116 -13.55 -7.37 -2.93
CA GLY A 116 -14.99 -7.52 -2.83
C GLY A 116 -15.55 -7.04 -1.50
N THR A 117 -16.86 -6.79 -1.49
CA THR A 117 -17.60 -6.38 -0.30
C THR A 117 -18.48 -7.53 0.16
N LEU A 118 -18.24 -8.03 1.38
CA LEU A 118 -19.02 -9.13 1.97
C LEU A 118 -20.28 -8.60 2.69
N SER A 119 -20.19 -7.37 3.21
CA SER A 119 -21.31 -6.67 3.86
C SER A 119 -21.12 -5.16 3.74
N PRO A 120 -22.09 -4.32 4.11
CA PRO A 120 -21.92 -2.86 4.09
C PRO A 120 -20.72 -2.33 4.89
N THR A 121 -20.16 -3.15 5.79
CA THR A 121 -19.08 -2.75 6.67
C THR A 121 -17.82 -3.62 6.51
N VAL A 122 -17.88 -4.71 5.74
CA VAL A 122 -16.75 -5.66 5.60
C VAL A 122 -16.36 -5.80 4.15
N SER A 123 -15.11 -5.54 3.83
CA SER A 123 -14.49 -5.77 2.53
C SER A 123 -13.34 -6.75 2.65
N VAL A 124 -13.04 -7.44 1.57
CA VAL A 124 -11.93 -8.40 1.47
C VAL A 124 -11.07 -8.09 0.25
N ASP A 125 -9.80 -8.44 0.35
CA ASP A 125 -8.81 -8.31 -0.71
C ASP A 125 -7.93 -9.57 -0.73
N VAL A 126 -7.87 -10.25 -1.87
CA VAL A 126 -7.01 -11.42 -2.07
C VAL A 126 -6.22 -11.26 -3.35
N GLY A 127 -4.95 -11.64 -3.34
CA GLY A 127 -4.13 -11.45 -4.52
C GLY A 127 -2.72 -12.01 -4.38
N ALA A 128 -1.90 -11.65 -5.35
CA ALA A 128 -0.49 -11.98 -5.42
C ALA A 128 0.31 -10.70 -5.71
N GLN A 129 1.51 -10.63 -5.16
CA GLN A 129 2.47 -9.56 -5.41
C GLN A 129 3.84 -10.16 -5.66
N TYR A 130 4.45 -9.77 -6.77
CA TYR A 130 5.81 -10.12 -7.13
C TYR A 130 6.70 -8.90 -7.00
N TYR A 131 7.72 -9.01 -6.17
CA TYR A 131 8.78 -8.04 -5.96
C TYR A 131 9.96 -8.42 -6.83
N ALA A 132 10.45 -7.52 -7.65
CA ALA A 132 11.60 -7.72 -8.53
C ALA A 132 12.69 -6.68 -8.24
N TYR A 133 13.92 -7.14 -8.15
CA TYR A 133 15.10 -6.30 -7.93
C TYR A 133 16.04 -6.42 -9.13
N PRO A 134 15.80 -5.69 -10.24
CA PRO A 134 16.64 -5.75 -11.43
C PRO A 134 18.04 -5.23 -11.13
N GLY A 135 19.04 -5.88 -11.73
CA GLY A 135 20.45 -5.51 -11.57
C GLY A 135 21.41 -6.68 -11.78
N HIS A 136 22.68 -6.40 -11.56
CA HIS A 136 23.74 -7.40 -11.59
C HIS A 136 23.92 -7.98 -10.19
N PHE A 137 24.08 -9.31 -10.12
CA PHE A 137 24.36 -10.06 -8.90
C PHE A 137 25.50 -11.04 -9.15
N PRO A 138 26.38 -11.27 -8.17
CA PRO A 138 27.45 -12.25 -8.30
C PRO A 138 26.90 -13.69 -8.39
N SER A 139 27.69 -14.59 -8.97
CA SER A 139 27.31 -16.01 -9.06
C SER A 139 27.07 -16.60 -7.68
N GLY A 140 25.95 -17.35 -7.51
CA GLY A 140 25.57 -17.98 -6.25
C GLY A 140 24.91 -17.02 -5.24
N PHE A 141 24.65 -15.77 -5.62
CA PHE A 141 23.86 -14.86 -4.79
C PHE A 141 22.39 -15.29 -4.78
N ASN A 142 21.80 -15.41 -3.59
CA ASN A 142 20.37 -15.68 -3.46
C ASN A 142 19.60 -14.41 -3.76
N ARG A 143 18.85 -14.41 -4.89
CA ARG A 143 18.14 -13.22 -5.35
C ARG A 143 17.03 -12.84 -4.40
N ALA A 144 16.81 -11.53 -4.27
CA ALA A 144 15.78 -10.98 -3.41
C ALA A 144 14.38 -10.99 -4.05
N ASP A 145 14.27 -11.39 -5.33
CA ASP A 145 12.97 -11.46 -6.01
C ASP A 145 12.03 -12.41 -5.25
N THR A 146 10.82 -11.92 -4.93
CA THR A 146 9.89 -12.61 -4.03
C THR A 146 8.49 -12.62 -4.59
N LEU A 147 7.79 -13.74 -4.49
CA LEU A 147 6.35 -13.86 -4.76
C LEU A 147 5.60 -14.09 -3.45
N GLU A 148 4.69 -13.20 -3.11
CA GLU A 148 3.76 -13.34 -2.00
C GLU A 148 2.34 -13.52 -2.48
N LEU A 149 1.59 -14.43 -1.84
CA LEU A 149 0.13 -14.45 -1.86
C LEU A 149 -0.39 -13.74 -0.63
N TYR A 150 -1.49 -13.01 -0.76
CA TYR A 150 -2.05 -12.31 0.39
C TYR A 150 -3.57 -12.41 0.47
N ALA A 151 -4.06 -12.31 1.69
CA ALA A 151 -5.46 -12.15 2.01
C ALA A 151 -5.63 -11.08 3.09
N GLY A 152 -6.59 -10.19 2.89
CA GLY A 152 -6.89 -9.10 3.80
C GLY A 152 -8.38 -8.91 4.01
N VAL A 153 -8.72 -8.35 5.16
CA VAL A 153 -10.08 -7.94 5.51
C VAL A 153 -10.03 -6.54 6.10
N THR A 154 -11.03 -5.72 5.74
CA THR A 154 -11.23 -4.40 6.33
C THR A 154 -12.65 -4.30 6.89
N LEU A 155 -12.74 -3.81 8.13
CA LEU A 155 -13.96 -3.49 8.83
C LEU A 155 -14.12 -1.97 8.92
N ALA A 156 -15.15 -1.41 8.29
CA ALA A 156 -15.62 -0.05 8.55
C ALA A 156 -16.32 -0.02 9.91
N ALA A 157 -15.56 0.09 11.01
CA ALA A 157 -16.07 0.06 12.39
C ALA A 157 -16.95 1.27 12.69
N SER A 158 -16.74 2.39 11.99
CA SER A 158 -17.63 3.56 11.99
C SER A 158 -17.41 4.38 10.70
N LYS A 159 -18.15 5.49 10.55
CA LYS A 159 -17.92 6.45 9.45
C LYS A 159 -16.52 7.08 9.44
N ARG A 160 -15.77 6.96 10.55
CA ARG A 160 -14.46 7.57 10.73
C ARG A 160 -13.34 6.56 11.00
N VAL A 161 -13.68 5.31 11.32
CA VAL A 161 -12.70 4.29 11.73
C VAL A 161 -12.77 3.10 10.80
N ASN A 162 -11.66 2.76 10.18
CA ASN A 162 -11.45 1.49 9.51
C ASN A 162 -10.38 0.69 10.26
N LEU A 163 -10.63 -0.59 10.44
CA LEU A 163 -9.68 -1.56 10.99
C LEU A 163 -9.38 -2.58 9.89
N SER A 164 -8.13 -2.95 9.71
CA SER A 164 -7.76 -3.96 8.72
C SER A 164 -6.76 -4.97 9.27
N ALA A 165 -6.83 -6.18 8.74
CA ALA A 165 -5.85 -7.23 8.93
C ALA A 165 -5.51 -7.82 7.56
N LYS A 166 -4.20 -7.97 7.27
CA LYS A 166 -3.70 -8.60 6.04
C LYS A 166 -2.61 -9.59 6.42
N TYR A 167 -2.65 -10.76 5.81
CA TYR A 167 -1.59 -11.75 5.91
C TYR A 167 -0.98 -11.97 4.52
N SER A 168 0.35 -11.92 4.43
CA SER A 168 1.13 -12.22 3.24
C SER A 168 1.96 -13.48 3.50
N LEU A 169 1.99 -14.38 2.53
CA LEU A 169 2.71 -15.65 2.55
C LEU A 169 3.68 -15.70 1.37
N ALA A 170 4.98 -15.76 1.62
CA ALA A 170 5.98 -15.93 0.59
C ALA A 170 5.93 -17.36 0.03
N THR A 171 5.75 -17.50 -1.28
CA THR A 171 5.73 -18.78 -2.01
C THR A 171 7.08 -19.11 -2.66
N THR A 172 8.00 -18.16 -2.63
CA THR A 172 9.43 -18.28 -2.97
C THR A 172 10.26 -17.95 -1.74
N ASP A 173 11.57 -17.96 -1.85
CA ASP A 173 12.43 -17.40 -0.81
C ASP A 173 12.11 -15.91 -0.59
N LEU A 174 12.03 -15.49 0.67
CA LEU A 174 11.67 -14.14 1.05
C LEU A 174 12.91 -13.23 0.99
N PHE A 175 12.92 -12.23 0.10
CA PHE A 175 13.92 -11.15 0.01
C PHE A 175 15.38 -11.61 0.13
N GLY A 176 15.71 -12.79 -0.45
CA GLY A 176 17.08 -13.32 -0.49
C GLY A 176 17.49 -14.16 0.72
N TYR A 177 16.63 -14.37 1.72
CA TYR A 177 16.89 -15.33 2.79
C TYR A 177 16.76 -16.76 2.24
N ALA A 178 17.82 -17.54 2.33
CA ALA A 178 17.85 -18.90 1.80
C ALA A 178 16.86 -19.82 2.51
N ASP A 179 16.21 -20.73 1.75
CA ASP A 179 15.23 -21.70 2.24
C ASP A 179 14.05 -21.09 3.01
N SER A 180 13.72 -19.83 2.73
CA SER A 180 12.73 -19.07 3.49
C SER A 180 11.32 -19.06 2.89
N HIS A 181 11.03 -19.89 1.89
CA HIS A 181 9.66 -20.07 1.40
C HIS A 181 8.72 -20.48 2.56
N GLY A 182 7.48 -19.99 2.53
CA GLY A 182 6.54 -20.16 3.64
C GLY A 182 6.71 -19.11 4.76
N SER A 183 7.61 -18.13 4.59
CA SER A 183 7.67 -16.95 5.45
C SER A 183 6.37 -16.16 5.40
N GLY A 184 5.99 -15.54 6.51
CA GLY A 184 4.73 -14.82 6.61
C GLY A 184 4.88 -13.43 7.21
N TYR A 185 3.97 -12.53 6.84
CA TYR A 185 3.83 -11.22 7.45
C TYR A 185 2.37 -10.93 7.78
N LEU A 186 2.11 -10.62 9.05
CA LEU A 186 0.81 -10.14 9.52
C LEU A 186 0.87 -8.63 9.67
N ASP A 187 -0.07 -7.95 9.04
CA ASP A 187 -0.31 -6.51 9.14
C ASP A 187 -1.64 -6.27 9.84
N LEU A 188 -1.63 -5.51 10.90
CA LEU A 188 -2.81 -5.00 11.59
C LEU A 188 -2.78 -3.48 11.53
N SER A 189 -3.84 -2.87 11.03
CA SER A 189 -3.88 -1.42 10.84
C SER A 189 -5.21 -0.82 11.25
N ALA A 190 -5.14 0.45 11.66
CA ALA A 190 -6.29 1.28 11.96
C ALA A 190 -6.13 2.64 11.30
N THR A 191 -7.19 3.16 10.68
CA THR A 191 -7.24 4.54 10.18
C THR A 191 -8.39 5.28 10.82
N PHE A 192 -8.14 6.55 11.18
CA PHE A 192 -9.12 7.46 11.75
C PHE A 192 -9.20 8.73 10.91
N THR A 193 -10.37 8.97 10.28
CA THR A 193 -10.68 10.21 9.56
C THR A 193 -11.06 11.29 10.56
N VAL A 194 -10.18 12.26 10.78
CA VAL A 194 -10.40 13.39 11.68
C VAL A 194 -11.45 14.32 11.07
N ASP A 195 -11.21 14.75 9.82
CA ASP A 195 -12.10 15.59 9.02
C ASP A 195 -11.87 15.32 7.52
N GLU A 196 -12.35 16.22 6.65
CA GLU A 196 -12.19 16.10 5.19
C GLU A 196 -10.75 16.24 4.67
N HIS A 197 -9.84 16.73 5.52
CA HIS A 197 -8.44 16.99 5.16
C HIS A 197 -7.46 16.11 5.94
N TRP A 198 -7.78 15.70 7.15
CA TRP A 198 -6.85 15.05 8.04
C TRP A 198 -7.23 13.60 8.37
N SER A 199 -6.25 12.74 8.33
CA SER A 199 -6.36 11.36 8.80
C SER A 199 -5.19 10.97 9.66
N LEU A 200 -5.44 10.05 10.60
CA LEU A 200 -4.43 9.37 11.41
C LEU A 200 -4.39 7.90 11.01
N ALA A 201 -3.22 7.30 11.09
CA ALA A 201 -3.03 5.88 10.85
C ALA A 201 -2.14 5.28 11.94
N ALA A 202 -2.48 4.07 12.37
CA ALA A 202 -1.65 3.23 13.23
C ALA A 202 -1.50 1.87 12.58
N HIS A 203 -0.33 1.26 12.75
CA HIS A 203 -0.01 -0.04 12.21
C HIS A 203 0.83 -0.82 13.22
N ALA A 204 0.66 -2.14 13.27
CA ALA A 204 1.52 -3.09 13.93
C ALA A 204 1.66 -4.34 13.06
N GLY A 205 2.90 -4.77 12.85
CA GLY A 205 3.24 -5.91 12.01
C GLY A 205 4.07 -6.96 12.72
N GLN A 206 4.06 -8.17 12.17
CA GLN A 206 4.93 -9.26 12.57
C GLN A 206 5.45 -9.98 11.33
N GLN A 207 6.77 -10.00 11.16
CA GLN A 207 7.46 -10.76 10.14
C GLN A 207 7.99 -12.08 10.74
N TRP A 208 7.61 -13.21 10.16
CA TRP A 208 8.22 -14.51 10.38
C TRP A 208 9.06 -14.90 9.16
N ILE A 209 10.27 -15.37 9.39
CA ILE A 209 11.16 -15.81 8.30
C ILE A 209 11.51 -17.28 8.54
N SER A 210 10.94 -18.15 7.69
CA SER A 210 11.13 -19.61 7.76
C SER A 210 12.62 -19.95 7.70
N HIS A 211 13.07 -20.88 8.53
CA HIS A 211 14.45 -21.33 8.69
C HIS A 211 15.47 -20.23 9.03
N ASN A 212 15.04 -18.98 9.13
CA ASN A 212 15.89 -17.80 9.42
C ASN A 212 15.27 -17.00 10.60
N THR A 213 14.89 -17.67 11.68
CA THR A 213 14.11 -17.09 12.79
C THR A 213 14.81 -15.95 13.54
N ALA A 214 16.15 -15.86 13.46
CA ALA A 214 16.90 -14.74 14.03
C ALA A 214 16.58 -13.40 13.34
N PHE A 215 16.11 -13.43 12.10
CA PHE A 215 15.68 -12.25 11.34
C PHE A 215 14.18 -11.93 11.48
N ALA A 216 13.44 -12.68 12.28
CA ALA A 216 12.03 -12.38 12.57
C ALA A 216 11.92 -11.15 13.48
N TYR A 217 10.90 -10.30 13.26
CA TYR A 217 10.73 -9.07 14.03
C TYR A 217 9.28 -8.58 14.00
N ARG A 218 9.01 -7.59 14.84
CA ARG A 218 7.77 -6.79 14.80
C ARG A 218 8.09 -5.37 14.40
N ASP A 219 7.10 -4.72 13.83
CA ASP A 219 7.19 -3.31 13.50
C ASP A 219 5.89 -2.58 13.86
N TRP A 220 5.99 -1.26 13.97
CA TRP A 220 4.87 -0.38 14.25
C TRP A 220 5.04 0.96 13.54
N LYS A 221 3.91 1.60 13.26
CA LYS A 221 3.88 2.93 12.64
C LYS A 221 2.74 3.76 13.21
N LEU A 222 3.00 5.04 13.38
CA LEU A 222 2.00 6.07 13.64
C LEU A 222 2.17 7.17 12.61
N GLY A 223 1.09 7.53 11.94
CA GLY A 223 1.12 8.51 10.85
C GLY A 223 -0.01 9.53 10.95
N ILE A 224 0.26 10.72 10.45
CA ILE A 224 -0.72 11.76 10.18
C ILE A 224 -0.59 12.19 8.73
N THR A 225 -1.72 12.36 8.05
CA THR A 225 -1.74 12.79 6.65
C THR A 225 -2.70 13.94 6.47
N ARG A 226 -2.27 14.96 5.74
CA ARG A 226 -3.10 16.04 5.23
C ARG A 226 -3.31 15.89 3.73
N GLY A 227 -4.57 15.70 3.32
CA GLY A 227 -4.98 15.70 1.92
C GLY A 227 -5.43 17.07 1.46
N TYR A 228 -5.25 17.32 0.16
CA TYR A 228 -5.69 18.52 -0.54
C TYR A 228 -6.63 18.14 -1.68
N SER A 229 -7.55 19.02 -2.04
CA SER A 229 -8.61 18.76 -3.04
C SER A 229 -8.10 18.43 -4.44
N ASN A 230 -6.85 18.76 -4.74
CA ASN A 230 -6.21 18.47 -6.02
C ASN A 230 -5.53 17.09 -6.08
N GLY A 231 -5.73 16.20 -5.08
CA GLY A 231 -5.10 14.88 -5.02
C GLY A 231 -3.66 14.88 -4.48
N VAL A 232 -3.15 16.03 -4.04
CA VAL A 232 -1.87 16.11 -3.31
C VAL A 232 -2.11 15.73 -1.85
N ALA A 233 -1.15 15.04 -1.22
CA ALA A 233 -1.15 14.79 0.21
C ALA A 233 0.24 14.95 0.80
N LEU A 234 0.29 15.39 2.06
CA LEU A 234 1.50 15.49 2.86
C LEU A 234 1.35 14.60 4.08
N GLY A 235 2.23 13.62 4.23
CA GLY A 235 2.24 12.65 5.32
C GLY A 235 3.48 12.76 6.17
N LEU A 236 3.33 12.58 7.47
CA LEU A 236 4.40 12.40 8.44
C LEU A 236 4.14 11.10 9.18
N ALA A 237 5.14 10.23 9.26
CA ALA A 237 5.02 8.95 9.94
C ALA A 237 6.25 8.65 10.80
N TYR A 238 6.02 8.25 12.05
CA TYR A 238 7.01 7.60 12.89
C TYR A 238 6.88 6.10 12.71
N THR A 239 7.99 5.42 12.49
CA THR A 239 8.08 3.96 12.34
C THR A 239 9.18 3.42 13.24
N GLY A 240 8.92 2.29 13.88
CA GLY A 240 9.89 1.57 14.71
C GLY A 240 9.78 0.06 14.51
N THR A 241 10.79 -0.67 15.00
CA THR A 241 10.87 -2.12 14.92
C THR A 241 11.68 -2.68 16.09
N ASP A 242 11.45 -3.95 16.45
CA ASP A 242 12.28 -4.72 17.38
C ASP A 242 13.28 -5.64 16.69
N ALA A 243 13.51 -5.46 15.38
CA ALA A 243 14.51 -6.21 14.62
C ALA A 243 15.91 -6.03 15.23
N ASP A 244 16.69 -7.11 15.27
CA ASP A 244 18.05 -7.06 15.77
C ASP A 244 18.93 -6.15 14.92
N ASN A 245 19.35 -5.02 15.46
CA ASN A 245 20.15 -4.02 14.79
C ASN A 245 21.45 -4.62 14.19
N ALA A 246 22.07 -5.63 14.85
CA ALA A 246 23.31 -6.24 14.35
C ALA A 246 23.07 -7.00 13.03
N LEU A 247 21.88 -7.58 12.85
CA LEU A 247 21.50 -8.33 11.65
C LEU A 247 21.00 -7.41 10.52
N TYR A 248 20.54 -6.21 10.85
CA TYR A 248 20.01 -5.22 9.89
C TYR A 248 20.92 -4.01 9.73
N THR A 249 22.21 -4.14 10.05
CA THR A 249 23.23 -3.10 9.80
C THR A 249 23.98 -3.40 8.50
N ASN A 250 24.04 -2.42 7.61
CA ASN A 250 24.76 -2.55 6.34
C ASN A 250 26.29 -2.52 6.53
N PRO A 251 27.08 -2.86 5.51
CA PRO A 251 28.56 -2.87 5.60
C PRO A 251 29.18 -1.51 5.94
N TYR A 252 28.45 -0.41 5.82
CA TYR A 252 28.92 0.94 6.18
C TYR A 252 28.64 1.29 7.65
N GLY A 253 28.05 0.37 8.42
CA GLY A 253 27.73 0.59 9.83
C GLY A 253 26.41 1.32 10.07
N HIS A 254 25.56 1.45 9.05
CA HIS A 254 24.25 2.05 9.21
C HIS A 254 23.20 0.97 9.45
N THR A 255 22.46 1.06 10.58
CA THR A 255 21.32 0.17 10.82
C THR A 255 20.09 0.63 10.05
N LEU A 256 19.48 -0.31 9.30
CA LEU A 256 18.25 -0.10 8.53
C LEU A 256 17.00 -0.28 9.40
N ALA A 257 17.15 -0.91 10.57
CA ALA A 257 16.08 -1.28 11.50
C ALA A 257 15.87 -0.27 12.66
N ARG A 258 16.32 0.97 12.50
CA ARG A 258 16.14 1.97 13.55
C ARG A 258 14.82 2.70 13.45
N ASP A 259 14.38 3.24 14.58
CA ASP A 259 13.25 4.18 14.61
C ASP A 259 13.52 5.37 13.69
N THR A 260 12.53 5.74 12.90
CA THR A 260 12.65 6.83 11.93
C THR A 260 11.37 7.64 11.82
N VAL A 261 11.53 8.89 11.38
CA VAL A 261 10.41 9.76 11.00
C VAL A 261 10.55 10.07 9.52
N ALA A 262 9.57 9.64 8.74
CA ALA A 262 9.52 9.90 7.30
C ALA A 262 8.48 10.97 6.97
N LEU A 263 8.88 11.93 6.14
CA LEU A 263 8.02 12.92 5.50
C LEU A 263 7.78 12.50 4.07
N THR A 264 6.51 12.50 3.64
CA THR A 264 6.16 12.10 2.27
C THR A 264 5.22 13.11 1.64
N LEU A 265 5.57 13.54 0.44
CA LEU A 265 4.70 14.29 -0.47
C LEU A 265 4.20 13.34 -1.55
N SER A 266 2.89 13.26 -1.75
CA SER A 266 2.30 12.39 -2.77
C SER A 266 1.28 13.12 -3.63
N LYS A 267 1.05 12.58 -4.83
CA LYS A 267 0.02 13.02 -5.78
C LYS A 267 -0.70 11.80 -6.34
N ALA A 268 -2.02 11.75 -6.16
CA ALA A 268 -2.91 10.78 -6.80
C ALA A 268 -3.57 11.37 -8.05
N PHE A 269 -3.83 10.54 -9.07
CA PHE A 269 -4.51 10.93 -10.33
C PHE A 269 -5.24 9.73 -10.96
#